data_a7e07ce9b7dc6e2d4e96f7d574fed7db
#
_entry.id   a7e07ce9b7dc6e2d4e96f7d574fed7db
#
_cell.length_a   1.000
_cell.length_b   1.000
_cell.length_c   1.000
_cell.angle_alpha   90.00
_cell.angle_beta   90.00
_cell.angle_gamma   90.00
#
_symmetry.space_group_name_H-M   'P 1'
#
loop_
_entity.id
_entity.type
_entity.pdbx_description
1 polymer ?
#
loop_
_entity_poly.entity_id
_entity_poly.type
_entity_poly.pdbx_seq_one_letter_code
_entity_poly.pdbx_strand_id
1 'polypeptide(L)'
;MALGGKQSLGQMLIKSGKIDDEQLDKALEMLQENPGYIGSVFQELGYLNERELNQYLSQQLRIPTLSLGNYEIQKTVLELIPERIIRAQKILPVFKLNNTLNLAVTDPLDSTPINAARQATGMKVDPVIVTSTEIDNAIDLYYGMSTFVDVEDASETTNISDLFDETRIVELMDSIITQSQRYNSSDIHIEPRETDIRIRFRIDGRLQDFQALPKEISTALISRLKIMANMDIAETRRPQDGRILFKSKSGRLDLRVSTYPTLYGEKCVMRLLNISEALHSLVDLGFEEEVQGKYTDMLIGNQGIVLVSGPTGCGKTTTLYSTLNRLESPDINIVTIEDPIEYDLPNVNQAQVNIKSGVSFASALRSILRQDPDVIMVGEVRDEETVELAIRAALTGHLVFSTIHTNDAATGFTRLLNWKVEPFLISSTVKGILAQRLVRRICPECRVEYQATNQEKLQLGLEPEDDLISYLGGGCLACRNTGYKGRIGIYELLLMNQTISELVLNNAPGYRIRDAGVDAGMVTLLQDGLTKIRRGDTTTKEVYETLGAA
;
A
#
# COMPACT_ATOMS: atom_id res chain seq x y z
N MET A 1 -7.24 -44.65 23.47
CA MET A 1 -6.47 -45.69 22.78
C MET A 1 -5.16 -45.10 22.31
N ALA A 2 -4.05 -45.60 22.82
CA ALA A 2 -2.71 -45.14 22.50
C ALA A 2 -2.39 -45.49 21.03
N LEU A 3 -2.19 -44.47 20.20
CA LEU A 3 -1.68 -44.60 18.83
C LEU A 3 -0.17 -44.86 18.92
N GLY A 4 0.22 -46.10 18.66
CA GLY A 4 1.61 -46.51 18.68
C GLY A 4 2.49 -45.75 17.71
N GLY A 5 3.64 -45.26 18.19
CA GLY A 5 4.83 -44.96 17.39
C GLY A 5 4.93 -43.62 16.70
N LYS A 6 4.03 -42.66 16.90
CA LYS A 6 4.20 -41.28 16.35
C LYS A 6 4.82 -40.38 17.39
N GLN A 7 5.94 -39.70 17.05
CA GLN A 7 6.53 -38.66 17.89
C GLN A 7 5.51 -37.52 18.05
N SER A 8 5.43 -36.93 19.26
CA SER A 8 4.60 -35.74 19.49
C SER A 8 5.18 -34.54 18.74
N LEU A 9 4.33 -33.55 18.38
CA LEU A 9 4.76 -32.33 17.70
C LEU A 9 5.92 -31.64 18.45
N GLY A 10 5.80 -31.50 19.79
CA GLY A 10 6.85 -30.93 20.62
C GLY A 10 8.18 -31.67 20.52
N GLN A 11 8.18 -33.02 20.55
CA GLN A 11 9.40 -33.82 20.38
C GLN A 11 10.03 -33.66 18.99
N MET A 12 9.22 -33.48 17.94
CA MET A 12 9.73 -33.23 16.59
C MET A 12 10.40 -31.87 16.51
N LEU A 13 9.85 -30.84 17.17
CA LEU A 13 10.38 -29.49 17.21
C LEU A 13 11.70 -29.41 17.98
N ILE A 14 11.79 -30.08 19.14
CA ILE A 14 13.06 -30.18 19.90
C ILE A 14 14.14 -30.88 19.05
N LYS A 15 13.80 -32.01 18.42
CA LYS A 15 14.75 -32.74 17.58
C LYS A 15 15.26 -31.96 16.38
N SER A 16 14.45 -31.06 15.84
CA SER A 16 14.84 -30.15 14.76
C SER A 16 15.56 -28.87 15.24
N GLY A 17 15.69 -28.68 16.55
CA GLY A 17 16.35 -27.50 17.12
C GLY A 17 15.53 -26.21 16.99
N LYS A 18 14.23 -26.32 16.76
CA LYS A 18 13.33 -25.15 16.61
C LYS A 18 12.86 -24.61 17.96
N ILE A 19 12.70 -25.49 18.95
CA ILE A 19 12.41 -25.14 20.33
C ILE A 19 13.32 -25.94 21.25
N ASP A 20 13.51 -25.48 22.46
CA ASP A 20 14.16 -26.21 23.55
C ASP A 20 13.13 -26.82 24.54
N ASP A 21 13.63 -27.58 25.52
CA ASP A 21 12.78 -28.23 26.53
C ASP A 21 12.03 -27.21 27.39
N GLU A 22 12.64 -26.07 27.71
CA GLU A 22 12.05 -25.01 28.54
C GLU A 22 10.89 -24.31 27.79
N GLN A 23 11.03 -24.11 26.51
CA GLN A 23 9.97 -23.57 25.64
C GLN A 23 8.80 -24.56 25.47
N LEU A 24 9.08 -25.87 25.43
CA LEU A 24 8.04 -26.88 25.41
C LEU A 24 7.26 -26.91 26.73
N ASP A 25 7.95 -26.88 27.86
CA ASP A 25 7.31 -26.88 29.17
C ASP A 25 6.41 -25.66 29.35
N LYS A 26 6.87 -24.48 28.95
CA LYS A 26 6.06 -23.26 28.98
C LYS A 26 4.80 -23.34 28.11
N ALA A 27 4.92 -23.96 26.94
CA ALA A 27 3.76 -24.16 26.06
C ALA A 27 2.76 -25.17 26.66
N LEU A 28 3.25 -26.19 27.38
CA LEU A 28 2.41 -27.17 28.08
C LEU A 28 1.72 -26.56 29.31
N GLU A 29 2.36 -25.65 30.02
CA GLU A 29 1.74 -24.90 31.13
C GLU A 29 0.58 -24.04 30.61
N MET A 30 0.78 -23.27 29.53
CA MET A 30 -0.30 -22.47 28.92
C MET A 30 -1.48 -23.35 28.44
N LEU A 31 -1.21 -24.55 27.98
CA LEU A 31 -2.25 -25.50 27.56
C LEU A 31 -3.08 -26.05 28.74
N GLN A 32 -2.52 -26.08 29.96
CA GLN A 32 -3.26 -26.43 31.16
C GLN A 32 -4.21 -25.32 31.61
N GLU A 33 -3.83 -24.04 31.41
CA GLU A 33 -4.66 -22.91 31.75
C GLU A 33 -5.76 -22.65 30.69
N ASN A 34 -5.43 -22.83 29.41
CA ASN A 34 -6.34 -22.70 28.28
C ASN A 34 -6.32 -23.95 27.41
N PRO A 35 -7.30 -24.87 27.55
CA PRO A 35 -7.37 -26.08 26.74
C PRO A 35 -7.47 -25.75 25.24
N GLY A 36 -6.51 -26.22 24.45
CA GLY A 36 -6.44 -25.95 23.02
C GLY A 36 -5.48 -26.92 22.31
N TYR A 37 -5.02 -26.52 21.15
CA TYR A 37 -4.05 -27.27 20.37
C TYR A 37 -2.64 -26.70 20.58
N ILE A 38 -1.66 -27.55 20.89
CA ILE A 38 -0.29 -27.11 21.23
C ILE A 38 0.38 -26.32 20.09
N GLY A 39 0.01 -26.59 18.84
CA GLY A 39 0.50 -25.84 17.69
C GLY A 39 0.09 -24.37 17.71
N SER A 40 -1.14 -24.06 18.14
CA SER A 40 -1.61 -22.68 18.29
C SER A 40 -0.85 -21.95 19.40
N VAL A 41 -0.55 -22.65 20.49
CA VAL A 41 0.24 -22.06 21.59
C VAL A 41 1.66 -21.72 21.15
N PHE A 42 2.29 -22.58 20.32
CA PHE A 42 3.61 -22.25 19.77
C PHE A 42 3.59 -21.02 18.86
N GLN A 43 2.48 -20.80 18.12
CA GLN A 43 2.30 -19.59 17.30
C GLN A 43 2.08 -18.34 18.19
N GLU A 44 1.23 -18.43 19.22
CA GLU A 44 0.98 -17.34 20.18
C GLU A 44 2.26 -16.91 20.92
N LEU A 45 3.12 -17.87 21.26
CA LEU A 45 4.42 -17.60 21.89
C LEU A 45 5.48 -17.13 20.88
N GLY A 46 5.16 -17.10 19.58
CA GLY A 46 6.09 -16.67 18.52
C GLY A 46 7.22 -17.67 18.21
N TYR A 47 7.13 -18.92 18.68
CA TYR A 47 8.14 -19.94 18.44
C TYR A 47 8.09 -20.52 17.04
N LEU A 48 6.88 -20.50 16.41
CA LEU A 48 6.64 -20.97 15.04
C LEU A 48 5.75 -19.99 14.28
N ASN A 49 6.04 -19.79 13.01
CA ASN A 49 5.06 -19.21 12.10
C ASN A 49 4.12 -20.29 11.52
N GLU A 50 3.01 -19.89 10.91
CA GLU A 50 1.97 -20.79 10.39
C GLU A 50 2.52 -21.75 9.32
N ARG A 51 3.42 -21.32 8.44
CA ARG A 51 4.04 -22.18 7.41
C ARG A 51 4.93 -23.25 8.04
N GLU A 52 5.71 -22.89 9.03
CA GLU A 52 6.57 -23.85 9.76
C GLU A 52 5.71 -24.90 10.49
N LEU A 53 4.65 -24.46 11.19
CA LEU A 53 3.71 -25.37 11.84
C LEU A 53 3.10 -26.35 10.85
N ASN A 54 2.63 -25.84 9.69
CA ASN A 54 2.03 -26.66 8.64
C ASN A 54 3.01 -27.71 8.07
N GLN A 55 4.29 -27.40 7.94
CA GLN A 55 5.32 -28.34 7.53
C GLN A 55 5.49 -29.49 8.54
N TYR A 56 5.54 -29.19 9.84
CA TYR A 56 5.65 -30.21 10.88
C TYR A 56 4.38 -31.06 11.00
N LEU A 57 3.20 -30.45 10.86
CA LEU A 57 1.93 -31.17 10.83
C LEU A 57 1.84 -32.11 9.62
N SER A 58 2.28 -31.67 8.47
CA SER A 58 2.36 -32.47 7.26
C SER A 58 3.21 -33.73 7.47
N GLN A 59 4.38 -33.59 8.07
CA GLN A 59 5.25 -34.72 8.38
C GLN A 59 4.65 -35.67 9.43
N GLN A 60 4.05 -35.12 10.49
CA GLN A 60 3.46 -35.91 11.58
C GLN A 60 2.23 -36.71 11.12
N LEU A 61 1.34 -36.06 10.36
CA LEU A 61 0.06 -36.62 9.96
C LEU A 61 0.11 -37.33 8.60
N ARG A 62 1.20 -37.12 7.83
CA ARG A 62 1.35 -37.56 6.43
C ARG A 62 0.27 -36.98 5.52
N ILE A 63 -0.12 -35.75 5.76
CA ILE A 63 -1.06 -34.98 4.97
C ILE A 63 -0.24 -33.99 4.14
N PRO A 64 -0.41 -33.93 2.80
CA PRO A 64 0.38 -33.00 1.98
C PRO A 64 0.03 -31.56 2.28
N THR A 65 1.03 -30.67 2.22
CA THR A 65 0.83 -29.23 2.16
C THR A 65 0.69 -28.80 0.70
N LEU A 66 -0.15 -27.82 0.43
CA LEU A 66 -0.30 -27.20 -0.88
C LEU A 66 -0.20 -25.68 -0.74
N SER A 67 0.51 -25.04 -1.66
CA SER A 67 0.40 -23.60 -1.83
C SER A 67 -0.64 -23.29 -2.89
N LEU A 68 -1.73 -22.66 -2.47
CA LEU A 68 -2.81 -22.26 -3.39
C LEU A 68 -2.35 -21.15 -4.36
N GLY A 69 -1.28 -20.43 -4.01
CA GLY A 69 -0.74 -19.32 -4.82
C GLY A 69 -0.37 -19.70 -6.24
N ASN A 70 0.02 -20.94 -6.46
CA ASN A 70 0.48 -21.45 -7.76
C ASN A 70 -0.47 -22.50 -8.36
N TYR A 71 -1.68 -22.63 -7.80
CA TYR A 71 -2.62 -23.68 -8.23
C TYR A 71 -3.91 -23.06 -8.78
N GLU A 72 -4.22 -23.33 -10.05
CA GLU A 72 -5.48 -22.94 -10.68
C GLU A 72 -6.55 -24.00 -10.44
N ILE A 73 -7.61 -23.62 -9.74
CA ILE A 73 -8.72 -24.53 -9.43
C ILE A 73 -9.75 -24.46 -10.55
N GLN A 74 -10.10 -25.61 -11.10
CA GLN A 74 -11.11 -25.70 -12.16
C GLN A 74 -12.49 -25.31 -11.61
N LYS A 75 -13.27 -24.54 -12.38
CA LYS A 75 -14.62 -24.10 -12.01
C LYS A 75 -15.54 -25.26 -11.63
N THR A 76 -15.46 -26.37 -12.36
CA THR A 76 -16.24 -27.60 -12.07
C THR A 76 -15.94 -28.22 -10.71
N VAL A 77 -14.76 -27.95 -10.13
CA VAL A 77 -14.38 -28.42 -8.79
C VAL A 77 -14.91 -27.46 -7.73
N LEU A 78 -14.86 -26.15 -8.00
CA LEU A 78 -15.41 -25.12 -7.11
C LEU A 78 -16.91 -25.27 -6.89
N GLU A 79 -17.65 -25.67 -7.92
CA GLU A 79 -19.11 -25.89 -7.89
C GLU A 79 -19.54 -27.16 -7.11
N LEU A 80 -18.60 -28.03 -6.69
CA LEU A 80 -18.93 -29.25 -5.94
C LEU A 80 -19.42 -28.97 -4.51
N ILE A 81 -18.99 -27.88 -3.89
CA ILE A 81 -19.40 -27.51 -2.54
C ILE A 81 -20.10 -26.15 -2.60
N PRO A 82 -21.31 -26.02 -2.04
CA PRO A 82 -21.99 -24.74 -1.97
C PRO A 82 -21.14 -23.68 -1.27
N GLU A 83 -21.07 -22.46 -1.83
CA GLU A 83 -20.26 -21.35 -1.32
C GLU A 83 -20.52 -21.06 0.15
N ARG A 84 -21.78 -21.14 0.60
CA ARG A 84 -22.16 -20.95 2.01
C ARG A 84 -21.36 -21.87 2.94
N ILE A 85 -21.12 -23.12 2.55
CA ILE A 85 -20.35 -24.07 3.34
C ILE A 85 -18.87 -23.73 3.30
N ILE A 86 -18.36 -23.34 2.12
CA ILE A 86 -16.97 -22.93 1.92
C ILE A 86 -16.61 -21.77 2.85
N ARG A 87 -17.42 -20.73 2.86
CA ARG A 87 -17.20 -19.55 3.72
C ARG A 87 -17.38 -19.86 5.20
N ALA A 88 -18.46 -20.56 5.56
CA ALA A 88 -18.75 -20.87 6.96
C ALA A 88 -17.68 -21.76 7.61
N GLN A 89 -17.12 -22.68 6.85
CA GLN A 89 -16.15 -23.67 7.34
C GLN A 89 -14.69 -23.30 6.99
N LYS A 90 -14.46 -22.21 6.23
CA LYS A 90 -13.14 -21.82 5.73
C LYS A 90 -12.39 -22.96 5.08
N ILE A 91 -13.00 -23.54 4.05
CA ILE A 91 -12.47 -24.67 3.27
C ILE A 91 -12.51 -24.32 1.79
N LEU A 92 -11.70 -25.02 0.99
CA LEU A 92 -11.73 -24.84 -0.46
C LEU A 92 -11.54 -26.19 -1.18
N PRO A 93 -12.45 -26.59 -2.10
CA PRO A 93 -12.22 -27.76 -2.93
C PRO A 93 -11.11 -27.43 -3.95
N VAL A 94 -10.05 -28.26 -4.01
CA VAL A 94 -8.87 -27.97 -4.81
C VAL A 94 -8.83 -28.78 -6.10
N PHE A 95 -8.93 -30.08 -5.98
CA PHE A 95 -9.01 -30.97 -7.13
C PHE A 95 -9.74 -32.26 -6.79
N LYS A 96 -10.29 -32.90 -7.83
CA LYS A 96 -10.96 -34.18 -7.73
C LYS A 96 -10.13 -35.23 -8.45
N LEU A 97 -9.84 -36.34 -7.75
CA LEU A 97 -9.20 -37.49 -8.32
C LEU A 97 -10.13 -38.70 -8.17
N ASN A 98 -10.66 -39.20 -9.29
CA ASN A 98 -11.70 -40.24 -9.29
C ASN A 98 -12.91 -39.83 -8.43
N ASN A 99 -13.20 -40.55 -7.32
CA ASN A 99 -14.30 -40.27 -6.40
C ASN A 99 -13.81 -39.63 -5.07
N THR A 100 -12.61 -39.09 -5.06
CA THR A 100 -12.02 -38.42 -3.89
C THR A 100 -11.84 -36.95 -4.19
N LEU A 101 -12.38 -36.08 -3.33
CA LEU A 101 -12.19 -34.63 -3.36
C LEU A 101 -11.05 -34.26 -2.42
N ASN A 102 -10.05 -33.55 -2.93
CA ASN A 102 -9.00 -32.98 -2.12
C ASN A 102 -9.42 -31.59 -1.65
N LEU A 103 -9.49 -31.42 -0.33
CA LEU A 103 -10.04 -30.27 0.34
C LEU A 103 -8.94 -29.50 1.08
N ALA A 104 -8.73 -28.23 0.73
CA ALA A 104 -7.86 -27.34 1.48
C ALA A 104 -8.49 -27.00 2.83
N VAL A 105 -7.72 -27.20 3.90
CA VAL A 105 -8.10 -26.93 5.28
C VAL A 105 -6.92 -26.28 6.02
N THR A 106 -7.21 -25.43 7.01
CA THR A 106 -6.17 -24.83 7.85
C THR A 106 -5.75 -25.76 8.98
N ASP A 107 -6.71 -26.46 9.60
CA ASP A 107 -6.46 -27.46 10.64
C ASP A 107 -6.96 -28.85 10.17
N PRO A 108 -6.04 -29.77 9.85
CA PRO A 108 -6.41 -31.13 9.43
C PRO A 108 -6.92 -32.02 10.57
N LEU A 109 -6.81 -31.58 11.83
CA LEU A 109 -7.31 -32.29 13.01
C LEU A 109 -8.78 -31.97 13.30
N ASP A 110 -9.29 -30.84 12.81
CA ASP A 110 -10.73 -30.53 12.87
C ASP A 110 -11.49 -31.33 11.81
N SER A 111 -12.29 -32.26 12.28
CA SER A 111 -13.13 -33.09 11.39
C SER A 111 -14.41 -32.40 10.93
N THR A 112 -14.81 -31.26 11.53
CA THR A 112 -16.05 -30.56 11.24
C THR A 112 -16.13 -30.08 9.79
N PRO A 113 -15.11 -29.36 9.27
CA PRO A 113 -15.10 -28.91 7.87
C PRO A 113 -15.07 -30.09 6.87
N ILE A 114 -14.30 -31.13 7.19
CA ILE A 114 -14.18 -32.32 6.33
C ILE A 114 -15.52 -33.07 6.23
N ASN A 115 -16.25 -33.21 7.36
CA ASN A 115 -17.55 -33.84 7.38
C ASN A 115 -18.62 -33.03 6.66
N ALA A 116 -18.59 -31.70 6.79
CA ALA A 116 -19.47 -30.80 6.04
C ALA A 116 -19.28 -30.95 4.53
N ALA A 117 -18.03 -31.02 4.06
CA ALA A 117 -17.72 -31.24 2.65
C ALA A 117 -18.18 -32.63 2.18
N ARG A 118 -18.01 -33.69 2.99
CA ARG A 118 -18.51 -35.03 2.68
C ARG A 118 -20.02 -35.09 2.54
N GLN A 119 -20.74 -34.44 3.44
CA GLN A 119 -22.22 -34.39 3.38
C GLN A 119 -22.70 -33.63 2.15
N ALA A 120 -22.03 -32.54 1.79
CA ALA A 120 -22.41 -31.72 0.63
C ALA A 120 -22.16 -32.45 -0.71
N THR A 121 -21.07 -33.24 -0.80
CA THR A 121 -20.63 -33.82 -2.08
C THR A 121 -20.95 -35.31 -2.24
N GLY A 122 -21.18 -36.04 -1.14
CA GLY A 122 -21.28 -37.49 -1.15
C GLY A 122 -19.97 -38.23 -1.51
N MET A 123 -18.86 -37.52 -1.59
CA MET A 123 -17.56 -38.06 -2.00
C MET A 123 -16.67 -38.38 -0.80
N LYS A 124 -15.63 -39.17 -1.05
CA LYS A 124 -14.51 -39.28 -0.12
C LYS A 124 -13.76 -37.93 -0.13
N VAL A 125 -13.43 -37.39 1.05
CA VAL A 125 -12.70 -36.14 1.19
C VAL A 125 -11.38 -36.43 1.88
N ASP A 126 -10.28 -36.06 1.21
CA ASP A 126 -8.93 -36.11 1.75
C ASP A 126 -8.43 -34.67 1.98
N PRO A 127 -7.96 -34.32 3.20
CA PRO A 127 -7.50 -32.98 3.49
C PRO A 127 -6.14 -32.68 2.88
N VAL A 128 -5.91 -31.41 2.55
CA VAL A 128 -4.62 -30.83 2.16
C VAL A 128 -4.40 -29.60 3.04
N ILE A 129 -3.22 -29.48 3.64
CA ILE A 129 -2.92 -28.37 4.57
C ILE A 129 -2.51 -27.13 3.79
N VAL A 130 -3.15 -26.01 4.10
CA VAL A 130 -2.83 -24.68 3.55
C VAL A 130 -2.85 -23.65 4.68
N THR A 131 -2.32 -22.45 4.44
CA THR A 131 -2.39 -21.38 5.43
C THR A 131 -3.77 -20.71 5.43
N SER A 132 -4.16 -20.13 6.58
CA SER A 132 -5.42 -19.40 6.73
C SER A 132 -5.50 -18.22 5.73
N THR A 133 -4.38 -17.51 5.55
CA THR A 133 -4.28 -16.42 4.59
C THR A 133 -4.49 -16.90 3.14
N GLU A 134 -3.96 -18.08 2.77
CA GLU A 134 -4.15 -18.64 1.43
C GLU A 134 -5.61 -19.07 1.18
N ILE A 135 -6.28 -19.64 2.18
CA ILE A 135 -7.72 -19.99 2.06
C ILE A 135 -8.57 -18.72 1.92
N ASP A 136 -8.39 -17.75 2.81
CA ASP A 136 -9.18 -16.52 2.77
C ASP A 136 -8.99 -15.79 1.42
N ASN A 137 -7.74 -15.67 0.94
CA ASN A 137 -7.46 -15.08 -0.37
C ASN A 137 -8.05 -15.88 -1.54
N ALA A 138 -8.04 -17.21 -1.47
CA ALA A 138 -8.58 -18.05 -2.51
C ALA A 138 -10.12 -18.03 -2.53
N ILE A 139 -10.77 -18.01 -1.37
CA ILE A 139 -12.23 -17.83 -1.29
C ILE A 139 -12.62 -16.48 -1.89
N ASP A 140 -11.89 -15.42 -1.54
CA ASP A 140 -12.15 -14.09 -2.10
C ASP A 140 -11.88 -14.02 -3.61
N LEU A 141 -10.88 -14.75 -4.12
CA LEU A 141 -10.57 -14.80 -5.55
C LEU A 141 -11.64 -15.57 -6.36
N TYR A 142 -12.04 -16.74 -5.88
CA TYR A 142 -12.89 -17.65 -6.66
C TYR A 142 -14.40 -17.42 -6.47
N TYR A 143 -14.78 -16.91 -5.30
CA TYR A 143 -16.22 -16.69 -4.98
C TYR A 143 -16.58 -15.22 -4.80
N GLY A 144 -15.61 -14.31 -4.69
CA GLY A 144 -15.86 -12.86 -4.57
C GLY A 144 -16.81 -12.53 -3.42
N MET A 145 -17.60 -11.47 -3.58
CA MET A 145 -18.69 -11.11 -2.67
C MET A 145 -20.07 -11.60 -3.16
N SER A 146 -20.14 -12.81 -3.73
CA SER A 146 -21.40 -13.36 -4.26
C SER A 146 -22.53 -13.51 -3.22
N THR A 147 -22.20 -13.49 -1.92
CA THR A 147 -23.20 -13.62 -0.84
C THR A 147 -24.23 -12.50 -0.75
N PHE A 148 -24.04 -11.38 -1.44
CA PHE A 148 -25.02 -10.29 -1.45
C PHE A 148 -25.94 -10.30 -2.67
N VAL A 149 -25.68 -11.14 -3.67
CA VAL A 149 -26.45 -11.17 -4.92
C VAL A 149 -26.65 -12.60 -5.44
N ASP A 150 -27.22 -13.50 -4.62
CA ASP A 150 -27.84 -14.71 -5.15
C ASP A 150 -29.22 -14.35 -5.74
N VAL A 151 -29.21 -13.71 -6.92
CA VAL A 151 -30.42 -13.38 -7.67
C VAL A 151 -30.93 -14.60 -8.48
N GLU A 152 -30.17 -15.69 -8.54
CA GLU A 152 -30.56 -16.89 -9.32
C GLU A 152 -31.70 -17.72 -8.69
N ASP A 153 -32.03 -17.50 -7.39
CA ASP A 153 -33.15 -18.18 -6.70
C ASP A 153 -34.38 -17.29 -6.46
N ALA A 154 -34.38 -16.07 -6.95
CA ALA A 154 -35.57 -15.23 -6.89
C ALA A 154 -36.54 -15.65 -8.00
N SER A 155 -37.53 -16.49 -7.65
CA SER A 155 -38.74 -16.68 -8.46
C SER A 155 -39.26 -15.33 -8.95
N GLU A 156 -39.72 -15.23 -10.18
CA GLU A 156 -40.11 -14.08 -11.01
C GLU A 156 -41.02 -12.98 -10.38
N THR A 157 -41.19 -12.96 -9.06
CA THR A 157 -42.15 -12.06 -8.37
C THR A 157 -41.61 -11.26 -7.18
N THR A 158 -40.33 -11.39 -6.82
CA THR A 158 -39.76 -10.59 -5.71
C THR A 158 -39.06 -9.35 -6.26
N ASN A 159 -39.52 -8.16 -5.90
CA ASN A 159 -38.84 -6.91 -6.27
C ASN A 159 -37.41 -6.93 -5.65
N ILE A 160 -36.41 -6.67 -6.47
CA ILE A 160 -34.99 -6.61 -6.05
C ILE A 160 -34.79 -5.60 -4.91
N SER A 161 -35.60 -4.53 -4.87
CA SER A 161 -35.65 -3.55 -3.77
C SER A 161 -36.00 -4.15 -2.40
N ASP A 162 -36.78 -5.22 -2.36
CA ASP A 162 -37.22 -5.87 -1.12
C ASP A 162 -36.15 -6.85 -0.58
N LEU A 163 -35.18 -7.22 -1.42
CA LEU A 163 -34.03 -8.06 -1.05
C LEU A 163 -32.92 -7.26 -0.34
N PHE A 164 -32.90 -5.92 -0.51
CA PHE A 164 -31.91 -5.03 0.10
C PHE A 164 -32.58 -4.10 1.10
N ASP A 165 -32.89 -4.62 2.29
CA ASP A 165 -33.31 -3.82 3.42
C ASP A 165 -32.15 -2.91 3.91
N GLU A 166 -32.49 -1.96 4.78
CA GLU A 166 -31.54 -0.98 5.31
C GLU A 166 -30.33 -1.64 5.99
N THR A 167 -30.55 -2.79 6.63
CA THR A 167 -29.52 -3.56 7.34
C THR A 167 -28.50 -4.14 6.36
N ARG A 168 -28.95 -4.70 5.24
CA ARG A 168 -28.07 -5.27 4.20
C ARG A 168 -27.21 -4.21 3.50
N ILE A 169 -27.76 -3.00 3.28
CA ILE A 169 -26.99 -1.87 2.72
C ILE A 169 -25.88 -1.44 3.69
N VAL A 170 -26.15 -1.45 5.00
CA VAL A 170 -25.14 -1.15 6.02
C VAL A 170 -24.02 -2.20 5.98
N GLU A 171 -24.38 -3.49 6.01
CA GLU A 171 -23.44 -4.60 5.96
C GLU A 171 -22.59 -4.59 4.67
N LEU A 172 -23.22 -4.28 3.53
CA LEU A 172 -22.54 -4.17 2.25
C LEU A 172 -21.50 -3.03 2.25
N MET A 173 -21.85 -1.85 2.75
CA MET A 173 -20.93 -0.72 2.85
C MET A 173 -19.75 -1.06 3.79
N ASP A 174 -20.03 -1.63 4.95
CA ASP A 174 -19.01 -2.05 5.92
C ASP A 174 -18.09 -3.12 5.32
N SER A 175 -18.63 -4.04 4.53
CA SER A 175 -17.88 -5.04 3.83
C SER A 175 -16.96 -4.43 2.76
N ILE A 176 -17.46 -3.51 1.92
CA ILE A 176 -16.65 -2.81 0.91
C ILE A 176 -15.46 -2.09 1.57
N ILE A 177 -15.69 -1.37 2.67
CA ILE A 177 -14.63 -0.67 3.41
C ILE A 177 -13.63 -1.67 4.01
N THR A 178 -14.12 -2.73 4.65
CA THR A 178 -13.25 -3.75 5.27
C THR A 178 -12.41 -4.48 4.23
N GLN A 179 -12.99 -4.83 3.08
CA GLN A 179 -12.25 -5.46 1.99
C GLN A 179 -11.19 -4.51 1.43
N SER A 180 -11.51 -3.24 1.22
CA SER A 180 -10.56 -2.26 0.73
C SER A 180 -9.32 -2.14 1.64
N GLN A 181 -9.53 -2.23 2.97
CA GLN A 181 -8.44 -2.27 3.95
C GLN A 181 -7.59 -3.54 3.81
N ARG A 182 -8.20 -4.73 3.69
CA ARG A 182 -7.48 -6.00 3.45
C ARG A 182 -6.67 -5.98 2.16
N TYR A 183 -7.14 -5.22 1.17
CA TYR A 183 -6.49 -5.06 -0.12
C TYR A 183 -5.41 -3.95 -0.10
N ASN A 184 -5.16 -3.29 1.03
CA ASN A 184 -4.27 -2.13 1.15
C ASN A 184 -4.54 -1.12 0.04
N SER A 185 -5.83 -0.87 -0.25
CA SER A 185 -6.21 0.10 -1.27
C SER A 185 -6.09 1.53 -0.71
N SER A 186 -5.66 2.45 -1.56
CA SER A 186 -5.62 3.88 -1.22
C SER A 186 -6.97 4.56 -1.39
N ASP A 187 -7.77 4.12 -2.38
CA ASP A 187 -9.05 4.72 -2.70
C ASP A 187 -10.08 3.65 -3.07
N ILE A 188 -11.35 3.88 -2.68
CA ILE A 188 -12.53 3.14 -3.11
C ILE A 188 -13.31 4.03 -4.07
N HIS A 189 -13.66 3.52 -5.24
CA HIS A 189 -14.51 4.19 -6.21
C HIS A 189 -15.83 3.45 -6.33
N ILE A 190 -16.95 4.16 -6.11
CA ILE A 190 -18.31 3.70 -6.35
C ILE A 190 -18.83 4.49 -7.55
N GLU A 191 -19.06 3.81 -8.67
CA GLU A 191 -19.33 4.44 -9.96
C GLU A 191 -20.62 3.92 -10.56
N PRO A 192 -21.74 4.67 -10.46
CA PRO A 192 -22.98 4.32 -11.15
C PRO A 192 -22.79 4.34 -12.66
N ARG A 193 -23.27 3.30 -13.33
CA ARG A 193 -23.33 3.17 -14.80
C ARG A 193 -24.76 3.03 -15.27
N GLU A 194 -24.96 2.82 -16.55
CA GLU A 194 -26.28 2.67 -17.14
C GLU A 194 -27.02 1.45 -16.57
N THR A 195 -26.31 0.32 -16.42
CA THR A 195 -26.88 -0.98 -16.05
C THR A 195 -26.56 -1.43 -14.63
N ASP A 196 -25.46 -0.92 -14.04
CA ASP A 196 -24.96 -1.40 -12.75
C ASP A 196 -24.22 -0.30 -11.97
N ILE A 197 -23.69 -0.66 -10.79
CA ILE A 197 -22.76 0.14 -10.01
C ILE A 197 -21.42 -0.58 -10.03
N ARG A 198 -20.38 0.06 -10.56
CA ARG A 198 -19.03 -0.48 -10.58
C ARG A 198 -18.26 -0.08 -9.32
N ILE A 199 -17.78 -1.05 -8.56
CA ILE A 199 -16.87 -0.82 -7.43
C ILE A 199 -15.45 -1.09 -7.88
N ARG A 200 -14.54 -0.13 -7.66
CA ARG A 200 -13.11 -0.27 -7.96
C ARG A 200 -12.27 0.13 -6.76
N PHE A 201 -11.17 -0.57 -6.57
CA PHE A 201 -10.15 -0.21 -5.61
C PHE A 201 -8.90 0.30 -6.32
N ARG A 202 -8.28 1.33 -5.75
CA ARG A 202 -6.95 1.75 -6.19
C ARG A 202 -5.92 1.03 -5.34
N ILE A 203 -5.20 0.09 -5.94
CA ILE A 203 -4.18 -0.74 -5.29
C ILE A 203 -2.86 -0.47 -5.98
N ASP A 204 -1.82 -0.13 -5.20
CA ASP A 204 -0.50 0.21 -5.71
C ASP A 204 -0.53 1.26 -6.85
N GLY A 205 -1.41 2.26 -6.71
CA GLY A 205 -1.61 3.36 -7.66
C GLY A 205 -2.52 3.05 -8.85
N ARG A 206 -2.88 1.79 -9.12
CA ARG A 206 -3.74 1.39 -10.25
C ARG A 206 -5.15 1.03 -9.81
N LEU A 207 -6.15 1.47 -10.58
CA LEU A 207 -7.54 1.07 -10.37
C LEU A 207 -7.77 -0.36 -10.86
N GLN A 208 -8.36 -1.18 -9.99
CA GLN A 208 -8.74 -2.56 -10.28
C GLN A 208 -10.23 -2.73 -10.02
N ASP A 209 -10.91 -3.48 -10.90
CA ASP A 209 -12.30 -3.85 -10.69
C ASP A 209 -12.40 -4.78 -9.49
N PHE A 210 -13.33 -4.47 -8.60
CA PHE A 210 -13.60 -5.30 -7.44
C PHE A 210 -14.91 -6.04 -7.60
N GLN A 211 -16.01 -5.31 -7.85
CA GLN A 211 -17.35 -5.87 -7.97
C GLN A 211 -18.27 -4.97 -8.80
N ALA A 212 -19.27 -5.57 -9.44
CA ALA A 212 -20.44 -4.88 -9.97
C ALA A 212 -21.65 -5.20 -9.08
N LEU A 213 -22.47 -4.18 -8.79
CA LEU A 213 -23.68 -4.29 -7.97
C LEU A 213 -24.89 -3.88 -8.81
N PRO A 214 -26.12 -4.37 -8.48
CA PRO A 214 -27.33 -3.97 -9.16
C PRO A 214 -27.56 -2.45 -9.06
N LYS A 215 -28.02 -1.84 -10.15
CA LYS A 215 -28.27 -0.38 -10.22
C LYS A 215 -29.31 0.09 -9.21
N GLU A 216 -30.30 -0.74 -8.91
CA GLU A 216 -31.43 -0.47 -8.04
C GLU A 216 -31.03 -0.03 -6.64
N ILE A 217 -29.87 -0.53 -6.14
CA ILE A 217 -29.37 -0.18 -4.80
C ILE A 217 -28.53 1.10 -4.78
N SER A 218 -28.30 1.75 -5.94
CA SER A 218 -27.38 2.90 -6.06
C SER A 218 -27.74 4.02 -5.10
N THR A 219 -29.02 4.42 -5.08
CA THR A 219 -29.50 5.51 -4.23
C THR A 219 -29.33 5.17 -2.75
N ALA A 220 -29.68 3.96 -2.35
CA ALA A 220 -29.58 3.52 -0.97
C ALA A 220 -28.09 3.46 -0.50
N LEU A 221 -27.20 2.95 -1.36
CA LEU A 221 -25.77 2.86 -1.07
C LEU A 221 -25.13 4.25 -0.90
N ILE A 222 -25.42 5.19 -1.80
CA ILE A 222 -24.92 6.57 -1.72
C ILE A 222 -25.53 7.32 -0.54
N SER A 223 -26.84 7.14 -0.26
CA SER A 223 -27.48 7.74 0.91
C SER A 223 -26.83 7.26 2.22
N ARG A 224 -26.58 5.96 2.34
CA ARG A 224 -25.85 5.39 3.50
C ARG A 224 -24.48 6.02 3.66
N LEU A 225 -23.73 6.14 2.59
CA LEU A 225 -22.41 6.77 2.58
C LEU A 225 -22.47 8.23 3.03
N LYS A 226 -23.44 9.01 2.53
CA LYS A 226 -23.65 10.41 2.93
C LYS A 226 -23.97 10.53 4.43
N ILE A 227 -24.80 9.63 4.97
CA ILE A 227 -25.08 9.57 6.42
C ILE A 227 -23.78 9.35 7.20
N MET A 228 -22.98 8.35 6.79
CA MET A 228 -21.71 8.04 7.46
C MET A 228 -20.73 9.20 7.40
N ALA A 229 -20.72 9.96 6.30
CA ALA A 229 -19.82 11.09 6.06
C ALA A 229 -20.37 12.43 6.56
N ASN A 230 -21.56 12.45 7.19
CA ASN A 230 -22.26 13.65 7.66
C ASN A 230 -22.51 14.68 6.54
N MET A 231 -22.96 14.19 5.37
CA MET A 231 -23.31 14.96 4.19
C MET A 231 -24.85 15.11 4.06
N ASP A 232 -25.30 16.07 3.26
CA ASP A 232 -26.70 16.27 2.95
C ASP A 232 -27.21 15.20 1.96
N ILE A 233 -28.14 14.36 2.40
CA ILE A 233 -28.73 13.28 1.61
C ILE A 233 -29.64 13.83 0.50
N ALA A 234 -30.31 14.94 0.74
CA ALA A 234 -31.28 15.54 -0.19
C ALA A 234 -30.60 16.25 -1.37
N GLU A 235 -29.37 16.74 -1.19
CA GLU A 235 -28.62 17.41 -2.26
C GLU A 235 -27.83 16.39 -3.10
N THR A 236 -28.28 16.17 -4.34
CA THR A 236 -27.69 15.22 -5.28
C THR A 236 -27.07 15.87 -6.53
N ARG A 237 -27.20 17.20 -6.65
CA ARG A 237 -26.80 17.95 -7.84
C ARG A 237 -25.50 18.70 -7.67
N ARG A 238 -24.95 18.75 -6.46
CA ARG A 238 -23.71 19.43 -6.13
C ARG A 238 -22.70 18.47 -5.53
N PRO A 239 -21.42 18.62 -5.82
CA PRO A 239 -20.37 17.88 -5.13
C PRO A 239 -20.41 18.16 -3.63
N GLN A 240 -20.13 17.14 -2.84
CA GLN A 240 -20.02 17.24 -1.39
C GLN A 240 -18.77 16.49 -0.93
N ASP A 241 -18.16 17.01 0.14
CA ASP A 241 -17.02 16.40 0.80
C ASP A 241 -17.36 16.13 2.26
N GLY A 242 -16.87 15.01 2.79
CA GLY A 242 -17.11 14.59 4.16
C GLY A 242 -16.00 13.66 4.67
N ARG A 243 -16.19 13.19 5.91
CA ARG A 243 -15.24 12.33 6.58
C ARG A 243 -15.94 11.24 7.34
N ILE A 244 -15.42 10.01 7.27
CA ILE A 244 -15.94 8.85 8.00
C ILE A 244 -14.83 8.35 8.93
N LEU A 245 -15.15 8.20 10.21
CA LEU A 245 -14.30 7.49 11.17
C LEU A 245 -14.86 6.07 11.34
N PHE A 246 -14.30 5.13 10.57
CA PHE A 246 -14.73 3.75 10.55
C PHE A 246 -13.96 2.92 11.57
N LYS A 247 -14.68 2.12 12.37
CA LYS A 247 -14.08 1.18 13.33
C LYS A 247 -14.11 -0.22 12.72
N SER A 248 -12.93 -0.75 12.40
CA SER A 248 -12.77 -2.13 11.95
C SER A 248 -12.17 -3.00 13.07
N LYS A 249 -12.19 -4.31 12.87
CA LYS A 249 -11.50 -5.27 13.77
C LYS A 249 -9.99 -5.03 13.84
N SER A 250 -9.40 -4.48 12.77
CA SER A 250 -7.97 -4.15 12.65
C SER A 250 -7.61 -2.74 13.11
N GLY A 251 -8.57 -1.97 13.65
CA GLY A 251 -8.33 -0.63 14.17
C GLY A 251 -9.27 0.44 13.60
N ARG A 252 -8.91 1.70 13.81
CA ARG A 252 -9.67 2.85 13.28
C ARG A 252 -9.16 3.25 11.92
N LEU A 253 -10.07 3.43 10.98
CA LEU A 253 -9.80 3.97 9.65
C LEU A 253 -10.40 5.37 9.55
N ASP A 254 -9.64 6.27 9.00
CA ASP A 254 -10.11 7.60 8.60
C ASP A 254 -10.32 7.62 7.08
N LEU A 255 -11.53 7.95 6.65
CA LEU A 255 -11.88 7.98 5.24
C LEU A 255 -12.31 9.40 4.87
N ARG A 256 -11.64 10.00 3.89
CA ARG A 256 -12.11 11.22 3.23
C ARG A 256 -13.01 10.82 2.07
N VAL A 257 -14.19 11.38 2.04
CA VAL A 257 -15.25 11.01 1.10
C VAL A 257 -15.60 12.20 0.25
N SER A 258 -15.68 12.01 -1.07
CA SER A 258 -16.16 13.02 -2.00
C SER A 258 -17.23 12.42 -2.92
N THR A 259 -18.36 13.12 -3.07
CA THR A 259 -19.41 12.75 -4.03
C THR A 259 -19.42 13.74 -5.19
N TYR A 260 -19.71 13.24 -6.39
CA TYR A 260 -19.77 14.04 -7.60
C TYR A 260 -20.95 13.59 -8.49
N PRO A 261 -21.85 14.51 -8.89
CA PRO A 261 -22.97 14.21 -9.78
C PRO A 261 -22.47 13.74 -11.14
N THR A 262 -22.98 12.61 -11.62
CA THR A 262 -22.69 12.08 -12.96
C THR A 262 -23.98 11.77 -13.72
N LEU A 263 -23.87 11.41 -15.00
CA LEU A 263 -25.02 11.11 -15.85
C LEU A 263 -25.95 10.01 -15.27
N TYR A 264 -25.36 8.99 -14.65
CA TYR A 264 -26.11 7.82 -14.16
C TYR A 264 -26.34 7.81 -12.65
N GLY A 265 -26.01 8.89 -11.96
CA GLY A 265 -26.11 9.05 -10.51
C GLY A 265 -24.87 9.67 -9.89
N GLU A 266 -24.83 9.77 -8.57
CA GLU A 266 -23.66 10.32 -7.89
C GLU A 266 -22.53 9.28 -7.83
N LYS A 267 -21.38 9.63 -8.39
CA LYS A 267 -20.13 8.90 -8.17
C LYS A 267 -19.58 9.25 -6.80
N CYS A 268 -19.01 8.28 -6.11
CA CYS A 268 -18.30 8.50 -4.86
C CYS A 268 -16.86 7.99 -4.91
N VAL A 269 -15.98 8.73 -4.24
CA VAL A 269 -14.60 8.30 -3.97
C VAL A 269 -14.34 8.42 -2.48
N MET A 270 -13.85 7.34 -1.89
CA MET A 270 -13.39 7.33 -0.49
C MET A 270 -11.88 7.08 -0.48
N ARG A 271 -11.11 8.01 0.07
CA ARG A 271 -9.67 7.85 0.29
C ARG A 271 -9.42 7.31 1.68
N LEU A 272 -8.69 6.21 1.78
CA LEU A 272 -8.29 5.60 3.03
C LEU A 272 -7.01 6.25 3.55
N LEU A 273 -7.04 6.73 4.78
CA LEU A 273 -5.87 7.25 5.49
C LEU A 273 -5.43 6.19 6.50
N ASN A 274 -4.42 5.40 6.14
CA ASN A 274 -3.87 4.35 7.00
C ASN A 274 -2.84 4.96 7.96
N ILE A 275 -3.19 5.10 9.22
CA ILE A 275 -2.31 5.62 10.28
C ILE A 275 -1.12 4.67 10.54
N SER A 276 -1.29 3.36 10.37
CA SER A 276 -0.26 2.36 10.66
C SER A 276 0.86 2.24 9.63
N GLU A 277 0.66 2.73 8.40
CA GLU A 277 1.71 2.77 7.36
C GLU A 277 2.58 4.04 7.43
N ALA A 278 2.33 4.89 8.40
CA ALA A 278 2.87 6.24 8.50
C ALA A 278 4.36 6.33 8.86
N LEU A 279 4.92 5.30 9.48
CA LEU A 279 6.29 5.33 10.05
C LEU A 279 7.25 4.43 9.29
N HIS A 280 7.39 4.65 7.98
CA HIS A 280 8.48 4.02 7.23
C HIS A 280 9.82 4.68 7.56
N SER A 281 10.86 3.87 7.73
CA SER A 281 12.23 4.38 7.74
C SER A 281 12.64 4.78 6.31
N LEU A 282 13.63 5.65 6.16
CA LEU A 282 14.15 6.00 4.84
C LEU A 282 14.66 4.77 4.06
N VAL A 283 15.11 3.73 4.76
CA VAL A 283 15.52 2.44 4.15
C VAL A 283 14.32 1.75 3.49
N ASP A 284 13.17 1.72 4.19
CA ASP A 284 11.97 1.03 3.69
C ASP A 284 11.39 1.71 2.44
N LEU A 285 11.67 3.00 2.24
CA LEU A 285 11.25 3.76 1.07
C LEU A 285 12.01 3.38 -0.20
N GLY A 286 13.13 2.64 -0.09
CA GLY A 286 13.92 2.16 -1.21
C GLY A 286 15.06 3.09 -1.63
N PHE A 287 15.56 3.93 -0.74
CA PHE A 287 16.80 4.67 -0.98
C PHE A 287 17.97 3.70 -1.14
N GLU A 288 18.79 3.91 -2.15
CA GLU A 288 20.09 3.26 -2.20
C GLU A 288 21.02 3.83 -1.11
N GLU A 289 21.90 3.00 -0.55
CA GLU A 289 22.71 3.34 0.61
C GLU A 289 23.52 4.65 0.42
N GLU A 290 24.09 4.82 -0.76
CA GLU A 290 24.86 6.02 -1.10
C GLU A 290 23.97 7.28 -1.13
N VAL A 291 22.80 7.20 -1.78
CA VAL A 291 21.86 8.33 -1.87
C VAL A 291 21.28 8.64 -0.50
N GLN A 292 20.97 7.62 0.30
CA GLN A 292 20.52 7.78 1.68
C GLN A 292 21.57 8.47 2.55
N GLY A 293 22.83 8.08 2.43
CA GLY A 293 23.95 8.72 3.14
C GLY A 293 24.02 10.22 2.80
N LYS A 294 24.11 10.55 1.51
CA LYS A 294 24.12 11.95 1.02
C LYS A 294 22.89 12.74 1.48
N TYR A 295 21.69 12.13 1.43
CA TYR A 295 20.45 12.76 1.90
C TYR A 295 20.49 13.01 3.41
N THR A 296 20.96 12.04 4.20
CA THR A 296 21.10 12.17 5.66
C THR A 296 22.13 13.23 6.03
N ASP A 297 23.28 13.27 5.34
CA ASP A 297 24.30 14.31 5.57
C ASP A 297 23.76 15.72 5.28
N MET A 298 22.89 15.85 4.28
CA MET A 298 22.22 17.12 3.99
C MET A 298 21.32 17.58 5.14
N LEU A 299 20.78 16.65 5.94
CA LEU A 299 19.95 16.97 7.12
C LEU A 299 20.81 17.43 8.31
N ILE A 300 22.10 17.14 8.32
CA ILE A 300 23.01 17.62 9.35
C ILE A 300 23.21 19.12 9.17
N GLY A 301 23.01 19.86 10.24
CA GLY A 301 23.06 21.31 10.24
C GLY A 301 21.65 21.93 10.25
N ASN A 302 21.50 22.96 11.09
CA ASN A 302 20.19 23.46 11.51
C ASN A 302 19.60 24.50 10.55
N GLN A 303 20.15 24.70 9.34
CA GLN A 303 19.66 25.73 8.41
C GLN A 303 19.75 25.32 6.95
N GLY A 304 18.86 25.87 6.15
CA GLY A 304 18.80 25.64 4.71
C GLY A 304 17.45 25.07 4.27
N ILE A 305 17.29 24.92 2.97
CA ILE A 305 16.07 24.35 2.37
C ILE A 305 16.40 23.02 1.70
N VAL A 306 15.59 22.02 1.98
CA VAL A 306 15.55 20.73 1.29
C VAL A 306 14.22 20.62 0.56
N LEU A 307 14.26 20.39 -0.74
CA LEU A 307 13.07 20.29 -1.56
C LEU A 307 12.89 18.85 -2.06
N VAL A 308 11.65 18.34 -1.95
CA VAL A 308 11.27 17.06 -2.54
C VAL A 308 10.38 17.30 -3.76
N SER A 309 10.79 16.77 -4.89
CA SER A 309 10.21 17.02 -6.20
C SER A 309 9.55 15.80 -6.80
N GLY A 310 8.48 16.01 -7.55
CA GLY A 310 7.80 14.97 -8.33
C GLY A 310 6.30 15.23 -8.50
N PRO A 311 5.61 14.43 -9.32
CA PRO A 311 4.17 14.55 -9.55
C PRO A 311 3.36 14.21 -8.31
N THR A 312 2.06 14.44 -8.38
CA THR A 312 1.12 14.01 -7.33
C THR A 312 1.14 12.48 -7.21
N GLY A 313 1.14 11.98 -5.97
CA GLY A 313 1.14 10.54 -5.69
C GLY A 313 2.50 9.84 -5.82
N CYS A 314 3.61 10.56 -6.01
CA CYS A 314 4.95 9.96 -6.03
C CYS A 314 5.57 9.75 -4.64
N GLY A 315 4.84 9.98 -3.55
CA GLY A 315 5.28 9.69 -2.18
C GLY A 315 6.05 10.82 -1.49
N LYS A 316 5.97 12.08 -1.96
CA LYS A 316 6.69 13.21 -1.35
C LYS A 316 6.38 13.38 0.14
N THR A 317 5.11 13.36 0.51
CA THR A 317 4.68 13.49 1.91
C THR A 317 5.25 12.36 2.78
N THR A 318 5.22 11.12 2.29
CA THR A 318 5.79 9.98 3.01
C THR A 318 7.29 10.17 3.26
N THR A 319 8.04 10.62 2.24
CA THR A 319 9.48 10.91 2.39
C THR A 319 9.73 12.03 3.39
N LEU A 320 8.96 13.12 3.33
CA LEU A 320 9.09 14.23 4.29
C LEU A 320 8.72 13.80 5.71
N TYR A 321 7.63 13.06 5.89
CA TYR A 321 7.24 12.58 7.21
C TYR A 321 8.26 11.60 7.80
N SER A 322 8.81 10.69 6.98
CA SER A 322 9.94 9.82 7.40
C SER A 322 11.18 10.65 7.78
N THR A 323 11.41 11.76 7.10
CA THR A 323 12.50 12.69 7.42
C THR A 323 12.25 13.42 8.73
N LEU A 324 11.05 13.95 8.94
CA LEU A 324 10.68 14.62 10.19
C LEU A 324 10.76 13.65 11.39
N ASN A 325 10.25 12.45 11.23
CA ASN A 325 10.33 11.40 12.26
C ASN A 325 11.79 11.03 12.62
N ARG A 326 12.71 11.09 11.65
CA ARG A 326 14.14 10.88 11.89
C ARG A 326 14.80 12.05 12.64
N LEU A 327 14.32 13.28 12.42
CA LEU A 327 14.82 14.50 13.06
C LEU A 327 14.18 14.73 14.43
N GLU A 328 13.07 14.05 14.72
CA GLU A 328 12.34 14.22 15.96
C GLU A 328 13.22 13.91 17.17
N SER A 329 13.27 14.87 18.08
CA SER A 329 14.00 14.82 19.35
C SER A 329 13.30 15.75 20.34
N PRO A 330 13.35 15.47 21.64
CA PRO A 330 12.81 16.37 22.67
C PRO A 330 13.36 17.80 22.63
N ASP A 331 14.53 18.00 22.05
CA ASP A 331 15.22 19.29 21.98
C ASP A 331 14.95 20.05 20.66
N ILE A 332 14.11 19.49 19.76
CA ILE A 332 13.86 20.06 18.43
C ILE A 332 12.37 20.40 18.28
N ASN A 333 12.07 21.67 18.06
CA ASN A 333 10.71 22.11 17.77
C ASN A 333 10.42 22.03 16.26
N ILE A 334 9.59 21.04 15.87
CA ILE A 334 9.15 20.81 14.48
C ILE A 334 7.74 21.38 14.31
N VAL A 335 7.57 22.27 13.32
CA VAL A 335 6.28 22.90 13.00
C VAL A 335 5.97 22.72 11.51
N THR A 336 4.73 22.33 11.18
CA THR A 336 4.31 22.16 9.79
C THR A 336 3.11 23.02 9.42
N ILE A 337 2.96 23.29 8.12
CA ILE A 337 1.73 23.80 7.50
C ILE A 337 1.43 22.98 6.24
N GLU A 338 0.22 22.40 6.16
CA GLU A 338 -0.14 21.37 5.19
C GLU A 338 -1.52 21.61 4.57
N ASP A 339 -1.77 21.06 3.40
CA ASP A 339 -3.06 21.16 2.70
C ASP A 339 -3.45 19.85 1.99
N PRO A 340 -4.11 18.94 2.71
CA PRO A 340 -4.33 18.90 4.17
C PRO A 340 -3.26 18.06 4.91
N ILE A 341 -3.33 17.98 6.23
CA ILE A 341 -2.56 17.01 7.04
C ILE A 341 -3.01 15.61 6.62
N GLU A 342 -2.06 14.74 6.23
CA GLU A 342 -2.37 13.37 5.79
C GLU A 342 -2.59 12.44 6.99
N TYR A 343 -1.73 12.50 8.01
CA TYR A 343 -1.87 11.80 9.28
C TYR A 343 -1.11 12.52 10.40
N ASP A 344 -1.49 12.25 11.63
CA ASP A 344 -0.92 12.83 12.83
C ASP A 344 0.49 12.29 13.11
N LEU A 345 1.45 13.18 13.25
CA LEU A 345 2.82 12.85 13.64
C LEU A 345 3.00 13.15 15.12
N PRO A 346 3.33 12.15 15.96
CA PRO A 346 3.64 12.40 17.36
C PRO A 346 4.79 13.44 17.48
N ASN A 347 4.68 14.36 18.45
CA ASN A 347 5.69 15.38 18.75
C ASN A 347 5.98 16.40 17.64
N VAL A 348 5.12 16.50 16.61
CA VAL A 348 5.17 17.51 15.55
C VAL A 348 3.96 18.44 15.66
N ASN A 349 4.20 19.74 15.63
CA ASN A 349 3.13 20.74 15.66
C ASN A 349 2.58 20.97 14.25
N GLN A 350 1.55 20.23 13.87
CA GLN A 350 0.98 20.28 12.53
C GLN A 350 -0.20 21.26 12.45
N ALA A 351 -0.12 22.19 11.48
CA ALA A 351 -1.20 23.11 11.15
C ALA A 351 -1.74 22.82 9.75
N GLN A 352 -3.04 23.03 9.56
CA GLN A 352 -3.70 22.84 8.27
C GLN A 352 -4.15 24.17 7.66
N VAL A 353 -3.98 24.31 6.35
CA VAL A 353 -4.51 25.43 5.56
C VAL A 353 -6.02 25.51 5.74
N ASN A 354 -6.53 26.70 6.00
CA ASN A 354 -7.95 27.00 6.09
C ASN A 354 -8.22 28.39 5.52
N ILE A 355 -8.53 28.44 4.24
CA ILE A 355 -8.77 29.70 3.52
C ILE A 355 -9.95 30.47 4.11
N LYS A 356 -10.98 29.76 4.63
CA LYS A 356 -12.15 30.42 5.23
C LYS A 356 -11.80 31.20 6.50
N SER A 357 -10.83 30.74 7.26
CA SER A 357 -10.30 31.43 8.45
C SER A 357 -9.08 32.31 8.17
N GLY A 358 -8.66 32.48 6.90
CA GLY A 358 -7.51 33.29 6.49
C GLY A 358 -6.15 32.63 6.68
N VAL A 359 -6.12 31.30 6.96
CA VAL A 359 -4.87 30.54 7.09
C VAL A 359 -4.47 29.99 5.73
N SER A 360 -3.51 30.65 5.07
CA SER A 360 -2.82 30.21 3.85
C SER A 360 -1.40 29.74 4.19
N PHE A 361 -0.69 29.11 3.24
CA PHE A 361 0.73 28.76 3.43
C PHE A 361 1.57 29.97 3.83
N ALA A 362 1.44 31.09 3.12
CA ALA A 362 2.19 32.30 3.41
C ALA A 362 1.84 32.92 4.77
N SER A 363 0.55 33.05 5.12
CA SER A 363 0.13 33.63 6.41
C SER A 363 0.55 32.77 7.60
N ALA A 364 0.44 31.42 7.45
CA ALA A 364 0.88 30.46 8.46
C ALA A 364 2.40 30.50 8.66
N LEU A 365 3.18 30.53 7.57
CA LEU A 365 4.65 30.57 7.65
C LEU A 365 5.16 31.83 8.38
N ARG A 366 4.54 33.01 8.13
CA ARG A 366 4.84 34.20 8.92
C ARG A 366 4.56 34.03 10.42
N SER A 367 3.57 33.22 10.79
CA SER A 367 3.24 32.93 12.18
C SER A 367 4.17 31.90 12.78
N ILE A 368 4.52 30.86 12.04
CA ILE A 368 5.46 29.79 12.42
C ILE A 368 6.82 30.40 12.83
N LEU A 369 7.32 31.38 12.07
CA LEU A 369 8.59 32.07 12.39
C LEU A 369 8.61 32.78 13.76
N ARG A 370 7.48 32.90 14.46
CA ARG A 370 7.36 33.43 15.83
C ARG A 370 7.05 32.35 16.87
N GLN A 371 7.10 31.07 16.47
CA GLN A 371 6.85 29.93 17.34
C GLN A 371 8.13 29.20 17.77
N ASP A 372 9.29 29.88 17.63
CA ASP A 372 10.61 29.35 17.98
C ASP A 372 10.86 27.95 17.33
N PRO A 373 10.67 27.80 16.00
CA PRO A 373 10.86 26.52 15.33
C PRO A 373 12.35 26.26 15.03
N ASP A 374 12.79 25.02 15.14
CA ASP A 374 14.09 24.58 14.62
C ASP A 374 13.91 24.04 13.19
N VAL A 375 12.82 23.28 12.99
CA VAL A 375 12.48 22.64 11.72
C VAL A 375 11.09 23.09 11.27
N ILE A 376 10.99 23.52 10.01
CA ILE A 376 9.74 23.96 9.41
C ILE A 376 9.45 23.07 8.19
N MET A 377 8.23 22.51 8.11
CA MET A 377 7.78 21.88 6.87
C MET A 377 6.61 22.67 6.27
N VAL A 378 6.76 23.07 5.03
CA VAL A 378 5.71 23.66 4.20
C VAL A 378 5.26 22.59 3.21
N GLY A 379 4.03 22.11 3.31
CA GLY A 379 3.53 20.97 2.53
C GLY A 379 3.85 21.10 1.04
N GLU A 380 3.66 22.27 0.47
CA GLU A 380 4.09 22.57 -0.89
C GLU A 380 4.33 24.07 -1.10
N VAL A 381 5.20 24.39 -2.07
CA VAL A 381 5.38 25.75 -2.60
C VAL A 381 4.73 25.83 -3.97
N ARG A 382 3.74 26.74 -4.09
CA ARG A 382 2.99 26.97 -5.34
C ARG A 382 3.22 28.34 -5.96
N ASP A 383 3.66 29.30 -5.17
CA ASP A 383 3.75 30.72 -5.52
C ASP A 383 5.03 31.41 -5.01
N GLU A 384 5.30 32.58 -5.58
CA GLU A 384 6.46 33.43 -5.29
C GLU A 384 6.51 33.82 -3.80
N GLU A 385 5.35 34.18 -3.20
CA GLU A 385 5.28 34.64 -1.81
C GLU A 385 5.69 33.55 -0.82
N THR A 386 5.17 32.33 -1.01
CA THR A 386 5.47 31.21 -0.13
C THR A 386 6.93 30.78 -0.23
N VAL A 387 7.51 30.75 -1.46
CA VAL A 387 8.93 30.41 -1.62
C VAL A 387 9.85 31.44 -1.02
N GLU A 388 9.54 32.75 -1.19
CA GLU A 388 10.34 33.83 -0.60
C GLU A 388 10.37 33.74 0.93
N LEU A 389 9.22 33.45 1.55
CA LEU A 389 9.15 33.27 3.01
C LEU A 389 9.90 32.03 3.49
N ALA A 390 9.84 30.92 2.74
CA ALA A 390 10.61 29.73 3.05
C ALA A 390 12.12 29.94 2.97
N ILE A 391 12.57 30.69 1.97
CA ILE A 391 13.98 31.10 1.81
C ILE A 391 14.42 32.01 2.96
N ARG A 392 13.61 32.99 3.34
CA ARG A 392 13.90 33.86 4.48
C ARG A 392 13.99 33.08 5.79
N ALA A 393 13.12 32.08 5.99
CA ALA A 393 13.21 31.19 7.14
C ALA A 393 14.56 30.46 7.18
N ALA A 394 14.99 29.92 6.04
CA ALA A 394 16.27 29.23 5.92
C ALA A 394 17.49 30.17 6.18
N LEU A 395 17.42 31.40 5.70
CA LEU A 395 18.47 32.41 5.95
C LEU A 395 18.58 32.79 7.43
N THR A 396 17.47 32.74 8.16
CA THR A 396 17.43 33.09 9.59
C THR A 396 17.75 31.92 10.52
N GLY A 397 18.25 30.79 9.99
CA GLY A 397 18.81 29.72 10.80
C GLY A 397 17.90 28.48 10.94
N HIS A 398 16.78 28.41 10.19
CA HIS A 398 15.87 27.28 10.27
C HIS A 398 16.16 26.23 9.19
N LEU A 399 15.93 24.96 9.50
CA LEU A 399 15.91 23.88 8.51
C LEU A 399 14.49 23.78 7.92
N VAL A 400 14.35 24.05 6.63
CA VAL A 400 13.05 24.13 5.94
C VAL A 400 12.90 22.97 4.97
N PHE A 401 11.78 22.27 5.03
CA PHE A 401 11.37 21.25 4.08
C PHE A 401 10.16 21.72 3.29
N SER A 402 10.16 21.42 1.98
CA SER A 402 8.96 21.64 1.19
C SER A 402 8.92 20.73 -0.04
N THR A 403 7.78 20.76 -0.73
CA THR A 403 7.63 20.05 -2.01
C THR A 403 7.43 21.01 -3.17
N ILE A 404 7.92 20.56 -4.34
CA ILE A 404 7.70 21.23 -5.62
C ILE A 404 7.26 20.20 -6.67
N HIS A 405 6.57 20.68 -7.71
CA HIS A 405 6.13 19.84 -8.82
C HIS A 405 7.04 20.05 -10.03
N THR A 406 8.10 19.25 -10.12
CA THR A 406 9.02 19.22 -11.28
C THR A 406 9.33 17.77 -11.66
N ASN A 407 9.84 17.55 -12.87
CA ASN A 407 10.09 16.21 -13.41
C ASN A 407 11.39 15.60 -12.91
N ASP A 408 12.38 16.41 -12.65
CA ASP A 408 13.70 16.03 -12.17
C ASP A 408 14.22 17.08 -11.15
N ALA A 409 15.38 16.83 -10.55
CA ALA A 409 15.95 17.69 -9.53
C ALA A 409 16.49 19.01 -10.13
N ALA A 410 17.11 18.96 -11.30
CA ALA A 410 17.67 20.15 -11.96
C ALA A 410 16.58 21.14 -12.38
N THR A 411 15.45 20.64 -12.89
CA THR A 411 14.27 21.47 -13.21
C THR A 411 13.71 22.17 -11.96
N GLY A 412 13.93 21.62 -10.78
CA GLY A 412 13.55 22.26 -9.53
C GLY A 412 14.25 23.60 -9.33
N PHE A 413 15.55 23.71 -9.61
CA PHE A 413 16.28 24.98 -9.54
C PHE A 413 15.76 25.99 -10.56
N THR A 414 15.52 25.57 -11.81
CA THR A 414 14.96 26.46 -12.83
C THR A 414 13.54 26.91 -12.49
N ARG A 415 12.76 26.08 -11.77
CA ARG A 415 11.43 26.46 -11.27
C ARG A 415 11.50 27.60 -10.25
N LEU A 416 12.46 27.55 -9.32
CA LEU A 416 12.68 28.63 -8.34
C LEU A 416 13.07 29.92 -9.04
N LEU A 417 13.97 29.85 -10.03
CA LEU A 417 14.35 31.01 -10.86
C LEU A 417 13.14 31.60 -11.62
N ASN A 418 12.26 30.76 -12.16
CA ASN A 418 11.04 31.22 -12.84
C ASN A 418 10.03 31.89 -11.90
N TRP A 419 10.05 31.57 -10.60
CA TRP A 419 9.30 32.28 -9.56
C TRP A 419 10.01 33.60 -9.14
N LYS A 420 11.02 34.06 -9.90
CA LYS A 420 11.78 35.28 -9.68
C LYS A 420 12.51 35.34 -8.34
N VAL A 421 12.79 34.16 -7.76
CA VAL A 421 13.66 34.10 -6.59
C VAL A 421 15.07 34.53 -7.01
N GLU A 422 15.66 35.42 -6.28
CA GLU A 422 17.01 35.91 -6.55
C GLU A 422 18.02 34.74 -6.55
N PRO A 423 18.84 34.57 -7.62
CA PRO A 423 19.75 33.43 -7.75
C PRO A 423 20.70 33.27 -6.58
N PHE A 424 21.18 34.35 -5.97
CA PHE A 424 22.08 34.26 -4.81
C PHE A 424 21.38 33.68 -3.57
N LEU A 425 20.07 33.93 -3.43
CA LEU A 425 19.28 33.35 -2.34
C LEU A 425 19.13 31.83 -2.52
N ILE A 426 18.84 31.40 -3.74
CA ILE A 426 18.75 29.97 -4.06
C ILE A 426 20.08 29.28 -3.75
N SER A 427 21.18 29.85 -4.26
CA SER A 427 22.51 29.24 -4.12
C SER A 427 22.99 29.20 -2.67
N SER A 428 22.55 30.16 -1.83
CA SER A 428 22.97 30.20 -0.41
C SER A 428 22.06 29.40 0.54
N THR A 429 20.82 29.09 0.15
CA THR A 429 19.86 28.48 1.07
C THR A 429 19.47 27.06 0.68
N VAL A 430 19.38 26.74 -0.62
CA VAL A 430 18.95 25.41 -1.05
C VAL A 430 20.11 24.42 -0.89
N LYS A 431 19.97 23.46 0.02
CA LYS A 431 20.96 22.40 0.25
C LYS A 431 20.96 21.34 -0.85
N GLY A 432 19.76 21.04 -1.37
CA GLY A 432 19.59 20.08 -2.45
C GLY A 432 18.11 19.86 -2.78
N ILE A 433 17.91 19.20 -3.91
CA ILE A 433 16.58 18.80 -4.41
C ILE A 433 16.57 17.31 -4.64
N LEU A 434 15.62 16.63 -4.00
CA LEU A 434 15.37 15.19 -4.17
C LEU A 434 14.19 15.01 -5.12
N ALA A 435 14.43 14.57 -6.34
CA ALA A 435 13.36 14.13 -7.22
C ALA A 435 13.03 12.67 -6.97
N GLN A 436 11.75 12.33 -7.01
CA GLN A 436 11.29 10.97 -6.78
C GLN A 436 10.12 10.54 -7.65
N ARG A 437 10.06 9.22 -7.89
CA ARG A 437 8.93 8.52 -8.52
C ARG A 437 8.63 7.27 -7.72
N LEU A 438 7.41 6.75 -7.86
CA LEU A 438 7.03 5.45 -7.32
C LEU A 438 6.78 4.48 -8.47
N VAL A 439 7.37 3.29 -8.36
CA VAL A 439 7.11 2.13 -9.23
C VAL A 439 6.54 0.99 -8.41
N ARG A 440 5.78 0.10 -9.03
CA ARG A 440 5.28 -1.09 -8.35
C ARG A 440 6.41 -2.07 -8.13
N ARG A 441 6.38 -2.71 -6.96
CA ARG A 441 7.32 -3.73 -6.57
C ARG A 441 6.89 -5.09 -7.11
N ILE A 442 7.83 -5.87 -7.68
CA ILE A 442 7.55 -7.24 -8.11
C ILE A 442 7.16 -8.07 -6.90
N CYS A 443 6.13 -8.89 -7.06
CA CYS A 443 5.71 -9.80 -6.00
C CYS A 443 6.82 -10.82 -5.71
N PRO A 444 7.32 -10.93 -4.47
CA PRO A 444 8.42 -11.84 -4.14
C PRO A 444 8.04 -13.32 -4.30
N GLU A 445 6.74 -13.65 -4.19
CA GLU A 445 6.25 -15.03 -4.24
C GLU A 445 6.21 -15.61 -5.68
N CYS A 446 6.14 -14.74 -6.69
CA CYS A 446 6.02 -15.18 -8.09
C CYS A 446 7.03 -14.49 -9.03
N ARG A 447 8.11 -13.99 -8.49
CA ARG A 447 9.19 -13.36 -9.25
C ARG A 447 9.91 -14.39 -10.11
N VAL A 448 10.05 -14.09 -11.41
CA VAL A 448 10.75 -14.92 -12.40
C VAL A 448 11.79 -14.06 -13.09
N GLU A 449 13.00 -14.59 -13.22
CA GLU A 449 14.12 -13.98 -13.92
C GLU A 449 14.01 -14.21 -15.44
N TYR A 450 14.38 -13.22 -16.24
CA TYR A 450 14.49 -13.35 -17.69
C TYR A 450 15.52 -12.37 -18.25
N GLN A 451 16.02 -12.65 -19.45
CA GLN A 451 16.88 -11.73 -20.18
C GLN A 451 16.04 -10.66 -20.87
N ALA A 452 16.32 -9.38 -20.57
CA ALA A 452 15.57 -8.27 -21.17
C ALA A 452 15.69 -8.30 -22.71
N THR A 453 14.58 -8.03 -23.37
CA THR A 453 14.52 -7.94 -24.84
C THR A 453 15.23 -6.69 -25.35
N ASN A 454 15.69 -6.70 -26.61
CA ASN A 454 16.32 -5.53 -27.22
C ASN A 454 15.37 -4.30 -27.20
N GLN A 455 14.06 -4.51 -27.32
CA GLN A 455 13.09 -3.44 -27.24
C GLN A 455 13.06 -2.80 -25.86
N GLU A 456 13.06 -3.61 -24.79
CA GLU A 456 13.09 -3.11 -23.40
C GLU A 456 14.40 -2.35 -23.11
N LYS A 457 15.54 -2.86 -23.60
CA LYS A 457 16.83 -2.17 -23.47
C LYS A 457 16.81 -0.80 -24.12
N LEU A 458 16.36 -0.72 -25.39
CA LEU A 458 16.25 0.54 -26.13
C LEU A 458 15.29 1.55 -25.46
N GLN A 459 14.19 1.08 -24.88
CA GLN A 459 13.25 1.92 -24.14
C GLN A 459 13.88 2.55 -22.88
N LEU A 460 14.89 1.89 -22.31
CA LEU A 460 15.65 2.36 -21.16
C LEU A 460 16.96 3.09 -21.54
N GLY A 461 17.14 3.40 -22.84
CA GLY A 461 18.33 4.09 -23.33
C GLY A 461 19.60 3.23 -23.28
N LEU A 462 19.46 1.90 -23.27
CA LEU A 462 20.56 0.94 -23.32
C LEU A 462 20.78 0.45 -24.74
N GLU A 463 22.01 0.01 -25.06
CA GLU A 463 22.31 -0.62 -26.34
C GLU A 463 21.80 -2.08 -26.36
N PRO A 464 21.45 -2.65 -27.53
CA PRO A 464 21.01 -4.03 -27.63
C PRO A 464 22.02 -5.06 -27.09
N GLU A 465 23.29 -4.73 -27.14
CA GLU A 465 24.43 -5.55 -26.68
C GLU A 465 24.63 -5.52 -25.16
N ASP A 466 24.03 -4.53 -24.47
CA ASP A 466 24.14 -4.44 -23.01
C ASP A 466 23.51 -5.67 -22.35
N ASP A 467 24.17 -6.21 -21.33
CA ASP A 467 23.62 -7.31 -20.54
C ASP A 467 22.67 -6.76 -19.48
N LEU A 468 21.38 -7.11 -19.60
CA LEU A 468 20.36 -6.74 -18.65
C LEU A 468 19.51 -7.95 -18.25
N ILE A 469 19.86 -8.52 -17.09
CA ILE A 469 18.97 -9.47 -16.40
C ILE A 469 17.84 -8.66 -15.79
N SER A 470 16.62 -9.08 -16.05
CA SER A 470 15.40 -8.45 -15.60
C SER A 470 14.48 -9.47 -14.93
N TYR A 471 13.45 -8.98 -14.28
CA TYR A 471 12.52 -9.81 -13.53
C TYR A 471 11.09 -9.40 -13.85
N LEU A 472 10.17 -10.38 -13.75
CA LEU A 472 8.74 -10.14 -13.86
C LEU A 472 7.99 -10.94 -12.79
N GLY A 473 6.79 -10.50 -12.45
CA GLY A 473 5.89 -11.27 -11.61
C GLY A 473 4.99 -12.15 -12.48
N GLY A 474 5.09 -13.47 -12.31
CA GLY A 474 4.28 -14.44 -13.05
C GLY A 474 2.79 -14.41 -12.70
N GLY A 475 2.41 -13.76 -11.60
CA GLY A 475 1.06 -13.78 -11.05
C GLY A 475 0.89 -14.92 -10.04
N CYS A 476 0.29 -14.62 -8.89
CA CYS A 476 -0.06 -15.59 -7.85
C CYS A 476 -1.16 -15.02 -6.96
N LEU A 477 -1.70 -15.83 -6.04
CA LEU A 477 -2.74 -15.35 -5.10
C LEU A 477 -2.26 -14.22 -4.20
N ALA A 478 -0.99 -14.22 -3.76
CA ALA A 478 -0.46 -13.17 -2.90
C ALA A 478 -0.47 -11.78 -3.56
N CYS A 479 -0.35 -11.73 -4.90
CA CYS A 479 -0.46 -10.50 -5.69
C CYS A 479 -1.75 -10.43 -6.52
N ARG A 480 -2.69 -11.36 -6.35
CA ARG A 480 -3.95 -11.44 -7.10
C ARG A 480 -3.74 -11.45 -8.61
N ASN A 481 -2.80 -12.27 -9.06
CA ASN A 481 -2.39 -12.43 -10.45
C ASN A 481 -1.87 -11.14 -11.14
N THR A 482 -1.60 -10.07 -10.37
CA THR A 482 -1.06 -8.83 -10.93
C THR A 482 0.44 -8.88 -11.21
N GLY A 483 1.16 -9.80 -10.56
CA GLY A 483 2.62 -9.85 -10.57
C GLY A 483 3.31 -8.82 -9.66
N TYR A 484 2.55 -7.92 -9.02
CA TYR A 484 3.08 -6.82 -8.20
C TYR A 484 2.48 -6.81 -6.81
N LYS A 485 3.27 -6.36 -5.81
CA LYS A 485 2.83 -6.19 -4.42
C LYS A 485 3.61 -5.06 -3.75
N GLY A 486 2.91 -3.95 -3.49
CA GLY A 486 3.50 -2.75 -2.92
C GLY A 486 4.24 -1.88 -3.95
N ARG A 487 4.88 -0.82 -3.47
CA ARG A 487 5.59 0.18 -4.26
C ARG A 487 6.97 0.41 -3.68
N ILE A 488 7.88 0.93 -4.52
CA ILE A 488 9.23 1.35 -4.13
C ILE A 488 9.54 2.68 -4.80
N GLY A 489 10.31 3.54 -4.12
CA GLY A 489 10.74 4.82 -4.67
C GLY A 489 11.90 4.67 -5.65
N ILE A 490 11.97 5.55 -6.64
CA ILE A 490 13.14 5.82 -7.47
C ILE A 490 13.54 7.27 -7.18
N TYR A 491 14.82 7.50 -6.99
CA TYR A 491 15.36 8.76 -6.45
C TYR A 491 16.47 9.33 -7.30
N GLU A 492 16.50 10.68 -7.36
CA GLU A 492 17.58 11.48 -7.94
C GLU A 492 17.84 12.63 -6.98
N LEU A 493 19.02 12.67 -6.38
CA LEU A 493 19.41 13.68 -5.41
C LEU A 493 20.46 14.62 -6.01
N LEU A 494 20.10 15.88 -6.24
CA LEU A 494 20.99 16.93 -6.68
C LEU A 494 21.35 17.83 -5.49
N LEU A 495 22.59 17.75 -5.05
CA LEU A 495 23.12 18.55 -3.97
C LEU A 495 23.66 19.89 -4.50
N MET A 496 23.50 20.95 -3.72
CA MET A 496 24.17 22.21 -3.98
C MET A 496 25.67 22.05 -3.77
N ASN A 497 26.46 22.40 -4.78
CA ASN A 497 27.92 22.50 -4.73
C ASN A 497 28.36 23.77 -5.45
N GLN A 498 29.68 24.03 -5.48
CA GLN A 498 30.19 25.25 -6.10
C GLN A 498 29.80 25.36 -7.58
N THR A 499 29.92 24.29 -8.36
CA THR A 499 29.59 24.28 -9.80
C THR A 499 28.11 24.55 -10.02
N ILE A 500 27.22 23.88 -9.26
CA ILE A 500 25.77 24.09 -9.34
C ILE A 500 25.41 25.53 -8.92
N SER A 501 26.04 26.05 -7.85
CA SER A 501 25.87 27.43 -7.41
C SER A 501 26.21 28.45 -8.51
N GLU A 502 27.35 28.29 -9.18
CA GLU A 502 27.76 29.14 -10.30
C GLU A 502 26.78 29.10 -11.47
N LEU A 503 26.26 27.89 -11.81
CA LEU A 503 25.25 27.73 -12.86
C LEU A 503 23.93 28.41 -12.47
N VAL A 504 23.48 28.26 -11.22
CA VAL A 504 22.26 28.94 -10.71
C VAL A 504 22.41 30.45 -10.72
N LEU A 505 23.55 30.96 -10.25
CA LEU A 505 23.85 32.41 -10.25
C LEU A 505 23.83 33.02 -11.67
N ASN A 506 24.22 32.22 -12.67
CA ASN A 506 24.22 32.64 -14.08
C ASN A 506 22.90 32.33 -14.80
N ASN A 507 21.85 31.91 -14.10
CA ASN A 507 20.55 31.50 -14.67
C ASN A 507 20.70 30.45 -15.78
N ALA A 508 21.60 29.47 -15.57
CA ALA A 508 21.85 28.42 -16.56
C ALA A 508 20.61 27.55 -16.82
N PRO A 509 20.41 27.06 -18.02
CA PRO A 509 19.31 26.17 -18.34
C PRO A 509 19.44 24.83 -17.59
N GLY A 510 18.30 24.20 -17.28
CA GLY A 510 18.22 23.00 -16.43
C GLY A 510 19.11 21.83 -16.90
N TYR A 511 19.26 21.63 -18.22
CA TYR A 511 20.11 20.57 -18.74
C TYR A 511 21.59 20.74 -18.33
N ARG A 512 22.12 21.99 -18.28
CA ARG A 512 23.50 22.23 -17.81
C ARG A 512 23.64 21.92 -16.31
N ILE A 513 22.63 22.27 -15.53
CA ILE A 513 22.61 21.96 -14.09
C ILE A 513 22.56 20.44 -13.89
N ARG A 514 21.78 19.72 -14.72
CA ARG A 514 21.70 18.27 -14.70
C ARG A 514 23.05 17.64 -15.05
N ASP A 515 23.66 18.05 -16.17
CA ASP A 515 24.95 17.52 -16.63
C ASP A 515 26.03 17.71 -15.56
N ALA A 516 26.14 18.91 -14.99
CA ALA A 516 27.05 19.19 -13.88
C ALA A 516 26.74 18.37 -12.62
N GLY A 517 25.47 18.07 -12.36
CA GLY A 517 25.05 17.16 -11.28
C GLY A 517 25.55 15.73 -11.52
N VAL A 518 25.38 15.22 -12.75
CA VAL A 518 25.85 13.89 -13.14
C VAL A 518 27.38 13.81 -13.05
N ASP A 519 28.10 14.83 -13.54
CA ASP A 519 29.56 14.92 -13.44
C ASP A 519 30.04 14.94 -11.97
N ALA A 520 29.21 15.49 -11.06
CA ALA A 520 29.46 15.47 -9.61
C ALA A 520 29.01 14.18 -8.91
N GLY A 521 28.56 13.16 -9.65
CA GLY A 521 28.17 11.86 -9.11
C GLY A 521 26.70 11.80 -8.65
N MET A 522 25.81 12.61 -9.25
CA MET A 522 24.38 12.46 -9.09
C MET A 522 23.91 11.22 -9.87
N VAL A 523 23.20 10.33 -9.18
CA VAL A 523 22.50 9.20 -9.79
C VAL A 523 21.15 9.71 -10.32
N THR A 524 20.88 9.54 -11.61
CA THR A 524 19.60 9.96 -12.22
C THR A 524 18.48 9.00 -11.87
N LEU A 525 17.21 9.46 -12.00
CA LEU A 525 16.04 8.59 -11.81
C LEU A 525 16.13 7.30 -12.66
N LEU A 526 16.64 7.39 -13.90
CA LEU A 526 16.79 6.23 -14.77
C LEU A 526 17.85 5.27 -14.25
N GLN A 527 19.00 5.77 -13.82
CA GLN A 527 20.09 4.93 -13.27
C GLN A 527 19.67 4.22 -11.98
N ASP A 528 18.96 4.91 -11.08
CA ASP A 528 18.39 4.30 -9.88
C ASP A 528 17.33 3.26 -10.24
N GLY A 529 16.47 3.54 -11.23
CA GLY A 529 15.51 2.59 -11.78
C GLY A 529 16.18 1.33 -12.34
N LEU A 530 17.26 1.48 -13.11
CA LEU A 530 18.05 0.36 -13.65
C LEU A 530 18.67 -0.49 -12.54
N THR A 531 19.16 0.12 -11.48
CA THR A 531 19.67 -0.60 -10.30
C THR A 531 18.60 -1.48 -9.68
N LYS A 532 17.36 -0.95 -9.53
CA LYS A 532 16.23 -1.69 -8.98
C LYS A 532 15.71 -2.79 -9.92
N ILE A 533 15.77 -2.58 -11.25
CA ILE A 533 15.48 -3.64 -12.24
C ILE A 533 16.47 -4.80 -12.08
N ARG A 534 17.77 -4.51 -12.06
CA ARG A 534 18.83 -5.55 -11.92
C ARG A 534 18.72 -6.34 -10.63
N ARG A 535 18.22 -5.72 -9.55
CA ARG A 535 17.98 -6.37 -8.26
C ARG A 535 16.66 -7.16 -8.22
N GLY A 536 15.78 -6.93 -9.20
CA GLY A 536 14.47 -7.57 -9.27
C GLY A 536 13.44 -6.96 -8.31
N ASP A 537 13.60 -5.70 -7.94
CA ASP A 537 12.62 -4.97 -7.13
C ASP A 537 11.43 -4.49 -7.99
N THR A 538 11.69 -4.13 -9.26
CA THR A 538 10.68 -3.66 -10.21
C THR A 538 10.96 -4.15 -11.62
N THR A 539 10.06 -3.87 -12.56
CA THR A 539 10.17 -4.30 -13.96
C THR A 539 10.67 -3.18 -14.87
N THR A 540 11.24 -3.54 -16.03
CA THR A 540 11.59 -2.62 -17.11
C THR A 540 10.37 -1.77 -17.50
N LYS A 541 9.21 -2.40 -17.62
CA LYS A 541 7.94 -1.75 -17.97
C LYS A 541 7.54 -0.67 -16.97
N GLU A 542 7.61 -0.91 -15.67
CA GLU A 542 7.23 0.08 -14.64
C GLU A 542 8.14 1.31 -14.67
N VAL A 543 9.44 1.10 -14.82
CA VAL A 543 10.40 2.21 -14.91
C VAL A 543 10.14 3.04 -16.17
N TYR A 544 9.99 2.39 -17.33
CA TYR A 544 9.70 3.06 -18.59
C TYR A 544 8.36 3.83 -18.55
N GLU A 545 7.28 3.20 -18.10
CA GLU A 545 5.96 3.86 -18.02
C GLU A 545 5.97 5.06 -17.06
N THR A 546 6.82 5.02 -16.03
CA THR A 546 6.89 6.07 -14.99
C THR A 546 7.78 7.25 -15.39
N LEU A 547 8.88 6.99 -16.08
CA LEU A 547 9.84 8.03 -16.47
C LEU A 547 9.59 8.58 -17.88
N GLY A 548 8.90 7.83 -18.75
CA GLY A 548 8.76 8.11 -20.18
C GLY A 548 9.93 7.52 -20.98
N ALA A 549 9.93 7.80 -22.29
CA ALA A 549 11.06 7.44 -23.15
C ALA A 549 12.32 8.21 -22.70
N ALA A 550 13.44 7.51 -22.64
CA ALA A 550 14.75 8.05 -22.28
C ALA A 550 15.27 8.98 -23.36
#